data_87dcc11e4d0cfaaf915ea1fde7fbaa71
#
_entry.id   87dcc11e4d0cfaaf915ea1fde7fbaa71
#
_cell.length_a   1.000
_cell.length_b   1.000
_cell.length_c   1.000
_cell.angle_alpha   90.00
_cell.angle_beta   90.00
_cell.angle_gamma   90.00
#
_symmetry.space_group_name_H-M   'P 1'
#
loop_
_entity.id
_entity.type
_entity.pdbx_description
1 polymer ?
#
loop_
_entity_poly.entity_id
_entity_poly.type
_entity_poly.pdbx_seq_one_letter_code
_entity_poly.pdbx_strand_id
1 'polypeptide(L)'
;VLDGTVDLALVGQNTRDESCVFIPFCHNELVIATPVTDHYLALKNRETPAVFHDFLKDPIIFREKGSGTKKEMDLFLERTGITTDNLNVIARMNDLESIKKSIVNGLGISILSSRSVNDLLRTKQILVFPLEEAAHKRSFYIVYSKNRILNPHVKQFVQFVRDYYM
;
A
#
# COMPACT_ATOMS: atom_id res chain seq x y z
N VAL A 1 -0.92 -21.48 7.55
CA VAL A 1 -0.49 -22.27 6.39
C VAL A 1 0.37 -23.45 6.83
N LEU A 2 1.42 -23.20 7.62
CA LEU A 2 2.34 -24.28 8.07
C LEU A 2 1.68 -25.26 9.03
N ASP A 3 0.85 -24.76 9.93
CA ASP A 3 0.07 -25.56 10.88
C ASP A 3 -1.15 -26.25 10.27
N GLY A 4 -1.49 -25.91 9.03
CA GLY A 4 -2.58 -26.49 8.28
C GLY A 4 -3.97 -25.96 8.58
N THR A 5 -4.08 -24.91 9.34
CA THR A 5 -5.34 -24.21 9.59
C THR A 5 -5.95 -23.69 8.28
N VAL A 6 -5.09 -23.27 7.34
CA VAL A 6 -5.48 -22.85 5.99
C VAL A 6 -4.56 -23.49 4.95
N ASP A 7 -5.07 -23.79 3.77
CA ASP A 7 -4.31 -24.40 2.68
C ASP A 7 -3.37 -23.39 2.00
N LEU A 8 -3.82 -22.16 1.86
CA LEU A 8 -3.05 -21.04 1.30
C LEU A 8 -3.40 -19.72 1.99
N ALA A 9 -2.54 -18.72 1.80
CA ALA A 9 -2.78 -17.35 2.23
C ALA A 9 -2.37 -16.36 1.14
N LEU A 10 -3.02 -15.19 1.11
CA LEU A 10 -2.60 -14.04 0.31
C LEU A 10 -1.90 -13.06 1.25
N VAL A 11 -0.63 -12.77 0.98
CA VAL A 11 0.21 -11.95 1.89
C VAL A 11 0.91 -10.82 1.15
N GLY A 12 1.17 -9.73 1.85
CA GLY A 12 1.85 -8.55 1.30
C GLY A 12 3.38 -8.61 1.35
N GLN A 13 3.96 -9.69 1.89
CA GLN A 13 5.41 -9.83 2.01
C GLN A 13 5.85 -11.27 1.76
N ASN A 14 7.04 -11.42 1.17
CA ASN A 14 7.76 -12.68 1.13
C ASN A 14 8.70 -12.74 2.35
N THR A 15 8.37 -13.58 3.32
CA THR A 15 9.18 -13.79 4.53
C THR A 15 10.42 -14.65 4.27
N ARG A 16 10.58 -15.18 3.05
CA ARG A 16 11.66 -16.09 2.66
C ARG A 16 11.72 -17.38 3.50
N ASP A 17 10.58 -17.81 4.04
CA ASP A 17 10.47 -19.06 4.75
C ASP A 17 10.64 -20.22 3.76
N GLU A 18 11.66 -21.04 3.98
CA GLU A 18 12.01 -22.16 3.10
C GLU A 18 10.97 -23.29 3.08
N SER A 19 10.12 -23.36 4.10
CA SER A 19 9.00 -24.32 4.19
C SER A 19 7.80 -23.92 3.34
N CYS A 20 7.81 -22.72 2.77
CA CYS A 20 6.71 -22.16 1.98
C CYS A 20 7.09 -21.91 0.52
N VAL A 21 6.09 -21.99 -0.34
CA VAL A 21 6.13 -21.46 -1.71
C VAL A 21 5.51 -20.09 -1.71
N PHE A 22 6.20 -19.10 -2.31
CA PHE A 22 5.71 -17.73 -2.50
C PHE A 22 5.58 -17.46 -3.99
N ILE A 23 4.36 -17.30 -4.48
CA ILE A 23 4.06 -16.97 -5.88
C ILE A 23 3.62 -15.50 -5.93
N PRO A 24 4.41 -14.58 -6.54
CA PRO A 24 3.95 -13.22 -6.75
C PRO A 24 2.78 -13.24 -7.75
N PHE A 25 1.72 -12.49 -7.46
CA PHE A 25 0.55 -12.44 -8.35
C PHE A 25 0.08 -11.03 -8.65
N CYS A 26 0.50 -10.04 -7.88
CA CYS A 26 0.02 -8.68 -8.04
C CYS A 26 1.08 -7.68 -7.59
N HIS A 27 1.40 -6.74 -8.46
CA HIS A 27 2.22 -5.59 -8.07
C HIS A 27 1.37 -4.54 -7.38
N ASN A 28 1.94 -3.94 -6.36
CA ASN A 28 1.32 -2.88 -5.59
C ASN A 28 2.33 -1.78 -5.29
N GLU A 29 1.91 -0.55 -5.47
CA GLU A 29 2.72 0.64 -5.22
C GLU A 29 2.07 1.45 -4.10
N LEU A 30 2.89 2.10 -3.28
CA LEU A 30 2.40 3.11 -2.36
C LEU A 30 2.36 4.46 -3.08
N VAL A 31 1.30 5.19 -2.79
CA VAL A 31 1.08 6.54 -3.30
C VAL A 31 0.72 7.49 -2.16
N ILE A 32 1.04 8.75 -2.32
CA ILE A 32 0.52 9.82 -1.47
C ILE A 32 -0.84 10.19 -2.04
N ALA A 33 -1.90 9.93 -1.29
CA ALA A 33 -3.27 10.31 -1.64
C ALA A 33 -3.62 11.64 -0.95
N THR A 34 -4.07 12.62 -1.74
CA THR A 34 -4.39 13.97 -1.28
C THR A 34 -5.80 14.36 -1.68
N PRO A 35 -6.45 15.32 -0.98
CA PRO A 35 -7.69 15.91 -1.47
C PRO A 35 -7.45 16.69 -2.77
N VAL A 36 -8.52 17.02 -3.47
CA VAL A 36 -8.46 17.89 -4.65
C VAL A 36 -8.58 19.35 -4.20
N THR A 37 -7.43 20.02 -4.06
CA THR A 37 -7.36 21.46 -3.72
C THR A 37 -6.43 22.16 -4.69
N ASP A 38 -6.51 23.50 -4.76
CA ASP A 38 -5.63 24.29 -5.63
C ASP A 38 -4.15 24.05 -5.33
N HIS A 39 -3.79 23.86 -4.05
CA HIS A 39 -2.43 23.51 -3.62
C HIS A 39 -1.92 22.23 -4.30
N TYR A 40 -2.67 21.13 -4.19
CA TYR A 40 -2.25 19.85 -4.76
C TYR A 40 -2.42 19.80 -6.27
N LEU A 41 -3.35 20.55 -6.84
CA LEU A 41 -3.44 20.74 -8.30
C LEU A 41 -2.20 21.45 -8.84
N ALA A 42 -1.75 22.50 -8.17
CA ALA A 42 -0.51 23.20 -8.53
C ALA A 42 0.72 22.28 -8.43
N LEU A 43 0.83 21.47 -7.36
CA LEU A 43 1.89 20.46 -7.23
C LEU A 43 1.84 19.40 -8.34
N LYS A 44 0.64 18.99 -8.76
CA LYS A 44 0.44 17.97 -9.81
C LYS A 44 0.82 18.49 -11.19
N ASN A 45 0.62 19.78 -11.45
CA ASN A 45 0.81 20.39 -12.75
C ASN A 45 2.17 21.10 -12.92
N ARG A 46 3.03 21.11 -11.89
CA ARG A 46 4.37 21.70 -12.00
C ARG A 46 5.27 20.85 -12.92
N GLU A 47 6.26 21.49 -13.54
CA GLU A 47 7.22 20.82 -14.46
C GLU A 47 8.05 19.73 -13.77
N THR A 48 8.46 19.96 -12.52
CA THR A 48 9.20 18.96 -11.74
C THR A 48 8.24 18.07 -10.96
N PRO A 49 8.39 16.74 -11.01
CA PRO A 49 7.54 15.83 -10.23
C PRO A 49 7.59 16.16 -8.74
N ALA A 50 6.44 16.07 -8.08
CA ALA A 50 6.37 16.23 -6.64
C ALA A 50 7.08 15.07 -5.95
N VAL A 51 7.88 15.38 -4.93
CA VAL A 51 8.61 14.43 -4.09
C VAL A 51 8.04 14.41 -2.69
N PHE A 52 8.31 13.37 -1.90
CA PHE A 52 7.74 13.25 -0.55
C PHE A 52 8.05 14.45 0.34
N HIS A 53 9.20 15.09 0.14
CA HIS A 53 9.60 16.28 0.88
C HIS A 53 8.62 17.46 0.75
N ASP A 54 7.89 17.55 -0.36
CA ASP A 54 6.89 18.61 -0.59
C ASP A 54 5.69 18.49 0.38
N PHE A 55 5.48 17.31 0.97
CA PHE A 55 4.33 16.97 1.82
C PHE A 55 4.64 16.90 3.32
N LEU A 56 5.89 17.19 3.75
CA LEU A 56 6.30 17.01 5.15
C LEU A 56 5.49 17.84 6.15
N LYS A 57 5.02 19.02 5.73
CA LYS A 57 4.24 19.93 6.57
C LYS A 57 2.73 19.69 6.52
N ASP A 58 2.29 18.88 5.57
CA ASP A 58 0.87 18.59 5.39
C ASP A 58 0.33 17.73 6.54
N PRO A 59 -0.95 17.86 6.90
CA PRO A 59 -1.56 16.99 7.89
C PRO A 59 -1.64 15.55 7.36
N ILE A 60 -0.93 14.62 8.01
CA ILE A 60 -0.83 13.22 7.57
C ILE A 60 -1.65 12.31 8.48
N ILE A 61 -2.46 11.47 7.88
CA ILE A 61 -3.20 10.39 8.54
C ILE A 61 -2.47 9.07 8.26
N PHE A 62 -1.99 8.43 9.32
CA PHE A 62 -1.28 7.14 9.20
C PHE A 62 -2.21 5.95 9.42
N ARG A 63 -1.83 4.83 8.83
CA ARG A 63 -2.35 3.52 9.22
C ARG A 63 -1.85 3.16 10.62
N GLU A 64 -2.62 2.33 11.32
CA GLU A 64 -2.27 1.76 12.63
C GLU A 64 -0.99 0.93 12.57
N LYS A 65 -0.40 0.71 13.75
CA LYS A 65 0.72 -0.25 13.90
C LYS A 65 0.24 -1.66 13.52
N GLY A 66 1.08 -2.38 12.76
CA GLY A 66 0.76 -3.75 12.30
C GLY A 66 0.21 -3.81 10.88
N SER A 67 -0.26 -2.71 10.28
CA SER A 67 -0.62 -2.73 8.87
C SER A 67 0.62 -2.84 7.97
N GLY A 68 0.49 -3.61 6.89
CA GLY A 68 1.57 -3.74 5.90
C GLY A 68 1.96 -2.40 5.26
N THR A 69 0.99 -1.50 5.05
CA THR A 69 1.23 -0.14 4.54
C THR A 69 2.07 0.68 5.51
N LYS A 70 1.77 0.61 6.82
CA LYS A 70 2.55 1.33 7.84
C LYS A 70 3.98 0.82 7.91
N LYS A 71 4.18 -0.49 7.84
CA LYS A 71 5.52 -1.10 7.85
C LYS A 71 6.36 -0.64 6.66
N GLU A 72 5.77 -0.63 5.46
CA GLU A 72 6.46 -0.13 4.26
C GLU A 72 6.79 1.37 4.36
N MET A 73 5.87 2.15 4.92
CA MET A 73 6.11 3.56 5.18
C MET A 73 7.26 3.77 6.17
N ASP A 74 7.33 2.97 7.23
CA ASP A 74 8.43 3.05 8.20
C ASP A 74 9.78 2.75 7.53
N LEU A 75 9.84 1.73 6.68
CA LEU A 75 11.04 1.41 5.90
C LEU A 75 11.42 2.53 4.92
N PHE A 76 10.43 3.21 4.34
CA PHE A 76 10.69 4.37 3.50
C PHE A 76 11.29 5.53 4.29
N LEU A 77 10.69 5.89 5.42
CA LEU A 77 11.18 6.95 6.28
C LEU A 77 12.62 6.66 6.76
N GLU A 78 12.89 5.43 7.16
CA GLU A 78 14.23 5.00 7.57
C GLU A 78 15.27 5.20 6.44
N ARG A 79 14.93 4.80 5.22
CA ARG A 79 15.83 4.94 4.05
C ARG A 79 16.08 6.39 3.65
N THR A 80 15.07 7.24 3.79
CA THR A 80 15.19 8.67 3.44
C THR A 80 15.75 9.53 4.57
N GLY A 81 15.99 8.96 5.76
CA GLY A 81 16.44 9.68 6.94
C GLY A 81 15.38 10.62 7.52
N ILE A 82 14.11 10.50 7.09
CA ILE A 82 13.02 11.30 7.59
C ILE A 82 12.44 10.59 8.83
N THR A 83 12.35 11.28 9.95
CA THR A 83 11.72 10.76 11.17
C THR A 83 10.25 11.14 11.24
N THR A 84 9.46 10.39 12.01
CA THR A 84 8.05 10.75 12.25
C THR A 84 7.89 12.12 12.92
N ASP A 85 8.90 12.61 13.62
CA ASP A 85 8.89 13.93 14.24
C ASP A 85 9.00 15.07 13.23
N ASN A 86 9.47 14.77 12.02
CA ASN A 86 9.47 15.71 10.89
C ASN A 86 8.12 15.82 10.19
N LEU A 87 7.14 15.00 10.57
CA LEU A 87 5.84 14.89 9.93
C LEU A 87 4.73 15.45 10.81
N ASN A 88 3.79 16.13 10.20
CA ASN A 88 2.59 16.61 10.88
C ASN A 88 1.54 15.49 10.97
N VAL A 89 1.77 14.48 11.83
CA VAL A 89 0.86 13.34 12.00
C VAL A 89 -0.33 13.74 12.86
N ILE A 90 -1.49 13.92 12.25
CA ILE A 90 -2.73 14.37 12.93
C ILE A 90 -3.59 13.22 13.46
N ALA A 91 -3.50 12.03 12.87
CA ALA A 91 -4.28 10.86 13.27
C ALA A 91 -3.60 9.53 12.90
N ARG A 92 -4.02 8.47 13.60
CA ARG A 92 -3.73 7.07 13.25
C ARG A 92 -5.06 6.31 13.22
N MET A 93 -5.35 5.64 12.10
CA MET A 93 -6.62 4.96 11.88
C MET A 93 -6.38 3.53 11.39
N ASN A 94 -7.25 2.62 11.82
CA ASN A 94 -7.23 1.20 11.40
C ASN A 94 -8.21 0.92 10.23
N ASP A 95 -9.22 1.74 10.06
CA ASP A 95 -10.20 1.59 8.99
C ASP A 95 -9.79 2.38 7.74
N LEU A 96 -9.60 1.66 6.63
CA LEU A 96 -9.19 2.24 5.36
C LEU A 96 -10.24 3.19 4.78
N GLU A 97 -11.52 2.84 4.90
CA GLU A 97 -12.60 3.67 4.36
C GLU A 97 -12.74 4.99 5.13
N SER A 98 -12.49 4.99 6.44
CA SER A 98 -12.41 6.20 7.24
C SER A 98 -11.26 7.10 6.80
N ILE A 99 -10.09 6.54 6.47
CA ILE A 99 -8.96 7.30 5.93
C ILE A 99 -9.32 7.91 4.57
N LYS A 100 -9.89 7.12 3.66
CA LYS A 100 -10.32 7.58 2.33
C LYS A 100 -11.31 8.74 2.44
N LYS A 101 -12.33 8.62 3.30
CA LYS A 101 -13.30 9.69 3.57
C LYS A 101 -12.63 10.95 4.15
N SER A 102 -11.66 10.77 5.05
CA SER A 102 -10.91 11.89 5.64
C SER A 102 -10.13 12.65 4.58
N ILE A 103 -9.50 11.96 3.63
CA ILE A 103 -8.80 12.60 2.52
C ILE A 103 -9.77 13.36 1.63
N VAL A 104 -10.86 12.73 1.20
CA VAL A 104 -11.89 13.39 0.35
C VAL A 104 -12.45 14.65 0.99
N ASN A 105 -12.62 14.65 2.32
CA ASN A 105 -13.12 15.81 3.07
C ASN A 105 -12.02 16.83 3.42
N GLY A 106 -10.80 16.69 2.91
CA GLY A 106 -9.73 17.67 3.11
C GLY A 106 -9.09 17.69 4.49
N LEU A 107 -9.30 16.65 5.32
CA LEU A 107 -8.73 16.60 6.67
C LEU A 107 -7.21 16.36 6.66
N GLY A 108 -6.69 15.81 5.59
CA GLY A 108 -5.26 15.55 5.45
C GLY A 108 -4.94 14.61 4.29
N ILE A 109 -3.69 14.24 4.19
CA ILE A 109 -3.17 13.29 3.21
C ILE A 109 -2.88 11.95 3.87
N SER A 110 -2.69 10.89 3.06
CA SER A 110 -2.24 9.60 3.58
C SER A 110 -1.39 8.86 2.55
N ILE A 111 -0.54 7.95 3.03
CA ILE A 111 0.20 7.03 2.17
C ILE A 111 -0.53 5.70 2.17
N LEU A 112 -1.01 5.32 1.01
CA LEU A 112 -1.88 4.17 0.82
C LEU A 112 -1.43 3.34 -0.39
N SER A 113 -1.97 2.14 -0.50
CA SER A 113 -1.86 1.34 -1.73
C SER A 113 -2.57 2.04 -2.88
N SER A 114 -1.93 2.16 -4.04
CA SER A 114 -2.55 2.71 -5.25
C SER A 114 -3.85 1.98 -5.60
N ARG A 115 -3.89 0.67 -5.39
CA ARG A 115 -5.09 -0.15 -5.62
C ARG A 115 -6.25 0.18 -4.69
N SER A 116 -5.95 0.52 -3.44
CA SER A 116 -6.98 0.81 -2.43
C SER A 116 -7.68 2.17 -2.64
N VAL A 117 -7.10 3.04 -3.44
CA VAL A 117 -7.62 4.38 -3.73
C VAL A 117 -8.03 4.57 -5.20
N ASN A 118 -7.94 3.51 -6.00
CA ASN A 118 -8.21 3.58 -7.44
C ASN A 118 -9.66 4.00 -7.77
N ASP A 119 -10.62 3.62 -6.95
CA ASP A 119 -12.02 4.03 -7.04
C ASP A 119 -12.18 5.56 -6.92
N LEU A 120 -11.54 6.16 -5.91
CA LEU A 120 -11.56 7.60 -5.68
C LEU A 120 -10.77 8.37 -6.76
N LEU A 121 -9.67 7.79 -7.26
CA LEU A 121 -8.91 8.37 -8.35
C LEU A 121 -9.73 8.39 -9.64
N ARG A 122 -10.40 7.29 -9.99
CA ARG A 122 -11.26 7.21 -11.18
C ARG A 122 -12.44 8.19 -11.11
N THR A 123 -12.98 8.44 -9.94
CA THR A 123 -14.07 9.41 -9.71
C THR A 123 -13.56 10.83 -9.44
N LYS A 124 -12.24 11.06 -9.57
CA LYS A 124 -11.59 12.37 -9.40
C LYS A 124 -11.85 13.03 -8.03
N GLN A 125 -12.07 12.22 -7.00
CA GLN A 125 -12.30 12.72 -5.63
C GLN A 125 -11.00 12.97 -4.87
N ILE A 126 -9.88 12.41 -5.38
CA ILE A 126 -8.53 12.60 -4.82
C ILE A 126 -7.51 12.80 -5.94
N LEU A 127 -6.34 13.31 -5.56
CA LEU A 127 -5.13 13.25 -6.37
C LEU A 127 -4.18 12.22 -5.76
N VAL A 128 -3.34 11.65 -6.61
CA VAL A 128 -2.28 10.73 -6.16
C VAL A 128 -0.93 11.19 -6.70
N PHE A 129 0.09 11.05 -5.86
CA PHE A 129 1.48 11.31 -6.20
C PHE A 129 2.29 10.05 -5.95
N PRO A 130 3.22 9.70 -6.85
CA PRO A 130 4.08 8.55 -6.61
C PRO A 130 4.95 8.84 -5.38
N LEU A 131 5.15 7.83 -4.58
CA LEU A 131 6.23 7.83 -3.62
C LEU A 131 7.51 7.45 -4.37
N GLU A 132 8.67 8.03 -4.06
CA GLU A 132 9.92 7.92 -4.87
C GLU A 132 10.34 6.47 -5.19
N GLU A 133 10.93 6.28 -6.38
CA GLU A 133 11.03 5.02 -7.11
C GLU A 133 11.62 3.80 -6.40
N ALA A 134 12.52 3.97 -5.49
CA ALA A 134 13.33 2.84 -5.00
C ALA A 134 12.65 1.99 -3.91
N ALA A 135 11.54 2.47 -3.34
CA ALA A 135 11.04 1.90 -2.09
C ALA A 135 9.72 1.12 -2.21
N HIS A 136 9.00 1.17 -3.34
CA HIS A 136 7.55 0.97 -3.23
C HIS A 136 6.92 -0.02 -4.19
N LYS A 137 7.69 -0.66 -5.06
CA LYS A 137 7.20 -1.79 -5.85
C LYS A 137 7.24 -3.03 -4.98
N ARG A 138 6.12 -3.38 -4.39
CA ARG A 138 5.96 -4.65 -3.68
C ARG A 138 5.03 -5.57 -4.45
N SER A 139 5.23 -6.87 -4.26
CA SER A 139 4.30 -7.87 -4.77
C SER A 139 3.44 -8.40 -3.63
N PHE A 140 2.20 -8.71 -3.93
CA PHE A 140 1.41 -9.63 -3.14
C PHE A 140 1.72 -11.06 -3.58
N TYR A 141 1.72 -11.97 -2.63
CA TYR A 141 2.10 -13.35 -2.84
C TYR A 141 0.97 -14.28 -2.44
N ILE A 142 0.77 -15.33 -3.22
CA ILE A 142 0.09 -16.53 -2.79
C ILE A 142 1.12 -17.37 -2.04
N VAL A 143 0.79 -17.80 -0.83
CA VAL A 143 1.66 -18.61 0.02
C VAL A 143 0.97 -19.91 0.36
N TYR A 144 1.69 -21.01 0.23
CA TYR A 144 1.27 -22.34 0.70
C TYR A 144 2.49 -23.18 1.15
N SER A 145 2.24 -24.20 1.97
CA SER A 145 3.30 -25.08 2.46
C SER A 145 3.86 -25.96 1.35
N LYS A 146 5.19 -26.05 1.22
CA LYS A 146 5.87 -27.00 0.32
C LYS A 146 5.57 -28.45 0.66
N ASN A 147 5.34 -28.73 1.94
CA ASN A 147 5.19 -30.07 2.47
C ASN A 147 3.77 -30.63 2.35
N ARG A 148 2.86 -29.88 1.70
CA ARG A 148 1.46 -30.28 1.52
C ARG A 148 1.09 -30.37 0.05
N ILE A 149 0.35 -31.43 -0.28
CA ILE A 149 -0.26 -31.56 -1.60
C ILE A 149 -1.49 -30.67 -1.64
N LEU A 150 -1.46 -29.67 -2.52
CA LEU A 150 -2.61 -28.79 -2.70
C LEU A 150 -3.79 -29.56 -3.30
N ASN A 151 -4.95 -29.37 -2.70
CA ASN A 151 -6.23 -29.85 -3.22
C ASN A 151 -6.49 -29.27 -4.64
N PRO A 152 -7.14 -30.01 -5.56
CA PRO A 152 -7.46 -29.53 -6.89
C PRO A 152 -8.16 -28.14 -6.92
N HIS A 153 -9.11 -27.91 -6.02
CA HIS A 153 -9.79 -26.61 -5.91
C HIS A 153 -8.85 -25.46 -5.52
N VAL A 154 -7.90 -25.74 -4.64
CA VAL A 154 -6.87 -24.75 -4.25
C VAL A 154 -5.95 -24.44 -5.43
N LYS A 155 -5.57 -25.43 -6.23
CA LYS A 155 -4.78 -25.21 -7.46
C LYS A 155 -5.55 -24.36 -8.48
N GLN A 156 -6.86 -24.62 -8.66
CA GLN A 156 -7.71 -23.80 -9.52
C GLN A 156 -7.79 -22.35 -9.02
N PHE A 157 -7.94 -22.15 -7.71
CA PHE A 157 -7.94 -20.82 -7.14
C PHE A 157 -6.60 -20.08 -7.36
N VAL A 158 -5.47 -20.76 -7.16
CA VAL A 158 -4.14 -20.18 -7.47
C VAL A 158 -4.05 -19.75 -8.93
N GLN A 159 -4.52 -20.60 -9.86
CA GLN A 159 -4.52 -20.26 -11.29
C GLN A 159 -5.44 -19.09 -11.57
N PHE A 160 -6.66 -19.10 -11.05
CA PHE A 160 -7.62 -17.99 -11.20
C PHE A 160 -7.05 -16.64 -10.73
N VAL A 161 -6.40 -16.62 -9.55
CA VAL A 161 -5.80 -15.38 -9.02
C VAL A 161 -4.68 -14.88 -9.93
N ARG A 162 -3.86 -15.79 -10.44
CA ARG A 162 -2.78 -15.43 -11.39
C ARG A 162 -3.34 -14.85 -12.68
N ASP A 163 -4.33 -15.52 -13.28
CA ASP A 163 -4.91 -15.09 -14.56
C ASP A 163 -5.67 -13.76 -14.43
N TYR A 164 -6.22 -13.46 -13.24
CA TYR A 164 -6.94 -12.22 -12.99
C TYR A 164 -6.02 -11.00 -12.78
N TYR A 165 -4.82 -11.19 -12.26
CA TYR A 165 -3.92 -10.09 -11.86
C TYR A 165 -2.67 -9.94 -12.73
N MET A 166 -2.30 -10.96 -13.50
CA MET A 166 -1.17 -10.95 -14.44
C MET A 166 -1.62 -10.81 -15.88
#